data_664cbd99e49349abdc97a9382c4a6d34
#
_entry.id   664cbd99e49349abdc97a9382c4a6d34
#
_cell.length_a   1.000
_cell.length_b   1.000
_cell.length_c   1.000
_cell.angle_alpha   90.00
_cell.angle_beta   90.00
_cell.angle_gamma   90.00
#
_symmetry.space_group_name_H-M   'P 1'
#
loop_
_entity.id
_entity.type
_entity.pdbx_description
1 polymer ?
#
loop_
_entity_poly.entity_id
_entity_poly.type
_entity_poly.pdbx_seq_one_letter_code
_entity_poly.pdbx_strand_id
1 'polypeptide(L)'
;MLRQLVPTLALLAVASTAAAQEAQSASDRIVNDPRVSALTPYGLNLPPTIRSDKTVQFGKALRISLAGHPDFWRIGVISPTLKPVKKGDRIVIAFWARAEKTENGASGRIGRVQLEATPVIRTIFEQAFDIGPDWKMYQLKGVADRDYKPGELNAALHLDSAKQVLDLGPVFVLDYGTAGQ
;
A
#
# COMPACT_ATOMS: atom_id res chain seq x y z
N MET A 1 63.44 24.87 -3.15
CA MET A 1 62.66 23.63 -2.92
C MET A 1 61.26 24.01 -2.42
N LEU A 2 60.28 24.07 -3.34
CA LEU A 2 58.90 24.44 -3.06
C LEU A 2 58.07 23.14 -2.97
N ARG A 3 57.54 22.80 -1.78
CA ARG A 3 56.60 21.68 -1.58
C ARG A 3 55.21 22.20 -1.84
N GLN A 4 54.59 21.66 -2.87
CA GLN A 4 53.15 21.88 -3.16
C GLN A 4 52.30 21.06 -2.18
N LEU A 5 51.41 21.72 -1.46
CA LEU A 5 50.31 21.15 -0.72
C LEU A 5 49.14 20.97 -1.69
N VAL A 6 48.73 19.72 -1.92
CA VAL A 6 47.52 19.37 -2.64
C VAL A 6 46.37 19.32 -1.62
N PRO A 7 45.24 20.04 -1.82
CA PRO A 7 44.11 19.93 -0.91
C PRO A 7 43.26 18.70 -1.27
N THR A 8 43.14 17.77 -0.32
CA THR A 8 42.20 16.66 -0.35
C THR A 8 40.84 17.15 0.22
N LEU A 9 39.98 17.68 -0.62
CA LEU A 9 38.65 18.05 -0.18
C LEU A 9 37.63 17.87 -1.34
N ALA A 10 37.13 16.67 -1.56
CA ALA A 10 35.95 16.44 -2.40
C ALA A 10 35.47 14.98 -2.37
N LEU A 11 34.96 14.48 -1.21
CA LEU A 11 34.33 13.16 -1.21
C LEU A 11 33.06 13.04 -0.33
N LEU A 12 32.52 14.11 0.23
CA LEU A 12 31.35 14.07 1.13
C LEU A 12 30.03 14.56 0.52
N ALA A 13 30.04 15.11 -0.70
CA ALA A 13 28.83 15.69 -1.31
C ALA A 13 28.01 14.72 -2.18
N VAL A 14 28.56 13.58 -2.59
CA VAL A 14 27.91 12.69 -3.58
C VAL A 14 26.91 11.73 -2.93
N ALA A 15 27.10 11.34 -1.68
CA ALA A 15 26.19 10.39 -1.01
C ALA A 15 24.83 11.01 -0.65
N SER A 16 24.78 12.31 -0.32
CA SER A 16 23.53 13.01 0.04
C SER A 16 22.61 13.24 -1.16
N THR A 17 23.16 13.45 -2.34
CA THR A 17 22.38 13.68 -3.57
C THR A 17 21.78 12.37 -4.09
N ALA A 18 22.47 11.25 -4.00
CA ALA A 18 21.98 9.95 -4.44
C ALA A 18 20.78 9.49 -3.56
N ALA A 19 20.90 9.61 -2.23
CA ALA A 19 19.81 9.25 -1.33
C ALA A 19 18.56 10.15 -1.50
N ALA A 20 18.74 11.44 -1.76
CA ALA A 20 17.63 12.36 -2.05
C ALA A 20 16.97 12.04 -3.40
N GLN A 21 17.75 11.64 -4.38
CA GLN A 21 17.26 11.28 -5.71
C GLN A 21 16.52 9.93 -5.72
N GLU A 22 16.99 8.95 -4.93
CA GLU A 22 16.26 7.69 -4.71
C GLU A 22 14.94 7.90 -3.97
N ALA A 23 14.90 8.77 -2.95
CA ALA A 23 13.70 9.11 -2.22
C ALA A 23 12.67 9.82 -3.11
N GLN A 24 13.11 10.76 -3.96
CA GLN A 24 12.25 11.45 -4.92
C GLN A 24 11.74 10.49 -5.99
N SER A 25 12.56 9.59 -6.50
CA SER A 25 12.13 8.57 -7.45
C SER A 25 11.13 7.58 -6.85
N ALA A 26 11.20 7.29 -5.54
CA ALA A 26 10.23 6.44 -4.86
C ALA A 26 8.86 7.12 -4.72
N SER A 27 8.81 8.42 -4.41
CA SER A 27 7.56 9.17 -4.33
C SER A 27 6.88 9.33 -5.69
N ASP A 28 7.66 9.45 -6.77
CA ASP A 28 7.15 9.59 -8.14
C ASP A 28 6.39 8.34 -8.62
N ARG A 29 6.77 7.17 -8.10
CA ARG A 29 6.12 5.88 -8.39
C ARG A 29 4.75 5.74 -7.74
N ILE A 30 4.42 6.53 -6.72
CA ILE A 30 3.13 6.46 -6.05
C ILE A 30 2.06 7.01 -7.00
N VAL A 31 1.07 6.17 -7.33
CA VAL A 31 -0.01 6.51 -8.25
C VAL A 31 -1.37 6.69 -7.57
N ASN A 32 -1.47 6.55 -6.23
CA ASN A 32 -2.66 6.80 -5.41
C ASN A 32 -2.37 7.81 -4.29
N ASP A 33 -3.36 8.17 -3.47
CA ASP A 33 -3.13 8.80 -2.16
C ASP A 33 -3.00 7.69 -1.09
N PRO A 34 -1.81 7.48 -0.51
CA PRO A 34 -1.58 6.35 0.40
C PRO A 34 -2.15 6.54 1.81
N ARG A 35 -2.60 7.76 2.17
CA ARG A 35 -3.06 8.06 3.52
C ARG A 35 -4.34 7.32 3.86
N VAL A 36 -4.49 6.88 5.12
CA VAL A 36 -5.70 6.19 5.58
C VAL A 36 -6.97 7.04 5.46
N SER A 37 -6.84 8.37 5.48
CA SER A 37 -7.94 9.31 5.28
C SER A 37 -8.45 9.37 3.83
N ALA A 38 -7.69 8.87 2.87
CA ALA A 38 -8.06 8.79 1.45
C ALA A 38 -8.65 7.43 1.07
N LEU A 39 -8.60 6.46 1.98
CA LEU A 39 -9.24 5.16 1.76
C LEU A 39 -10.76 5.34 1.80
N THR A 40 -11.47 4.66 0.92
CA THR A 40 -12.93 4.60 0.88
C THR A 40 -13.41 3.27 1.45
N PRO A 41 -13.86 3.22 2.72
CA PRO A 41 -14.46 2.03 3.31
C PRO A 41 -15.84 1.75 2.71
N TYR A 42 -16.20 0.47 2.63
CA TYR A 42 -17.54 0.04 2.22
C TYR A 42 -18.03 -1.15 3.06
N GLY A 43 -19.35 -1.37 3.03
CA GLY A 43 -20.00 -2.50 3.71
C GLY A 43 -20.12 -2.37 5.23
N LEU A 44 -19.69 -1.26 5.82
CA LEU A 44 -19.78 -0.99 7.25
C LEU A 44 -21.05 -0.24 7.60
N ASN A 45 -21.70 -0.59 8.71
CA ASN A 45 -22.87 0.13 9.23
C ASN A 45 -22.49 1.49 9.83
N LEU A 46 -21.26 1.62 10.34
CA LEU A 46 -20.71 2.84 10.90
C LEU A 46 -19.32 3.10 10.27
N PRO A 47 -18.97 4.38 10.07
CA PRO A 47 -17.62 4.71 9.60
C PRO A 47 -16.54 4.14 10.53
N PRO A 48 -15.45 3.59 9.99
CA PRO A 48 -14.35 3.10 10.79
C PRO A 48 -13.60 4.26 11.47
N THR A 49 -12.95 3.98 12.59
CA THR A 49 -12.24 4.99 13.36
C THR A 49 -10.84 5.22 12.83
N ILE A 50 -10.52 6.46 12.47
CA ILE A 50 -9.11 6.87 12.25
C ILE A 50 -8.52 7.24 13.61
N ARG A 51 -7.44 6.56 14.00
CA ARG A 51 -6.72 6.76 15.26
C ARG A 51 -5.29 7.20 15.01
N SER A 52 -4.73 7.96 15.96
CA SER A 52 -3.30 8.28 15.95
C SER A 52 -2.50 7.07 16.40
N ASP A 53 -1.47 6.72 15.62
CA ASP A 53 -0.51 5.68 15.94
C ASP A 53 0.85 6.08 15.37
N LYS A 54 1.77 6.50 16.25
CA LYS A 54 3.11 6.99 15.84
C LYS A 54 4.04 5.87 15.37
N THR A 55 3.64 4.61 15.53
CA THR A 55 4.45 3.44 15.16
C THR A 55 4.23 2.99 13.71
N VAL A 56 3.26 3.59 13.02
CA VAL A 56 2.99 3.37 11.60
C VAL A 56 3.30 4.63 10.78
N GLN A 57 3.68 4.45 9.55
CA GLN A 57 3.98 5.55 8.63
C GLN A 57 2.78 6.52 8.52
N PHE A 58 3.04 7.82 8.46
CA PHE A 58 2.06 8.93 8.51
C PHE A 58 1.31 9.06 9.86
N GLY A 59 1.64 8.26 10.87
CA GLY A 59 1.15 8.43 12.25
C GLY A 59 -0.35 8.20 12.44
N LYS A 60 -1.04 7.55 11.50
CA LYS A 60 -2.47 7.26 11.56
C LYS A 60 -2.80 5.87 11.06
N ALA A 61 -3.80 5.25 11.70
CA ALA A 61 -4.34 3.94 11.34
C ALA A 61 -5.86 3.98 11.26
N LEU A 62 -6.43 3.21 10.34
CA LEU A 62 -7.86 2.96 10.22
C LEU A 62 -8.20 1.68 10.99
N ARG A 63 -8.98 1.79 12.07
CA ARG A 63 -9.42 0.64 12.87
C ARG A 63 -10.77 0.13 12.40
N ILE A 64 -10.84 -1.17 12.11
CA ILE A 64 -12.04 -1.84 11.63
C ILE A 64 -12.28 -3.09 12.47
N SER A 65 -13.49 -3.21 13.06
CA SER A 65 -13.95 -4.41 13.75
C SER A 65 -14.78 -5.25 12.78
N LEU A 66 -14.42 -6.51 12.65
CA LEU A 66 -14.97 -7.44 11.67
C LEU A 66 -15.58 -8.64 12.38
N ALA A 67 -16.75 -9.09 11.94
CA ALA A 67 -17.44 -10.25 12.48
C ALA A 67 -16.98 -11.57 11.84
N GLY A 68 -16.41 -11.48 10.64
CA GLY A 68 -16.08 -12.61 9.79
C GLY A 68 -17.31 -13.13 9.04
N HIS A 69 -17.16 -13.33 7.74
CA HIS A 69 -18.24 -13.83 6.89
C HIS A 69 -17.66 -14.68 5.73
N PRO A 70 -18.36 -15.75 5.30
CA PRO A 70 -17.95 -16.51 4.11
C PRO A 70 -17.78 -15.63 2.87
N ASP A 71 -18.66 -14.62 2.70
CA ASP A 71 -18.56 -13.60 1.66
C ASP A 71 -17.62 -12.49 2.12
N PHE A 72 -16.34 -12.78 2.21
CA PHE A 72 -15.29 -11.90 2.78
C PHE A 72 -15.18 -10.53 2.09
N TRP A 73 -15.75 -10.37 0.90
CA TRP A 73 -15.80 -9.11 0.16
C TRP A 73 -16.88 -8.12 0.62
N ARG A 74 -17.72 -8.49 1.59
CA ARG A 74 -18.81 -7.63 2.09
C ARG A 74 -18.29 -6.35 2.73
N ILE A 75 -17.14 -6.42 3.38
CA ILE A 75 -16.50 -5.27 4.02
C ILE A 75 -15.09 -5.13 3.47
N GLY A 76 -14.74 -3.91 3.10
CA GLY A 76 -13.41 -3.62 2.62
C GLY A 76 -13.09 -2.13 2.55
N VAL A 77 -11.94 -1.85 1.98
CA VAL A 77 -11.51 -0.50 1.64
C VAL A 77 -10.96 -0.49 0.22
N ILE A 78 -11.14 0.63 -0.47
CA ILE A 78 -10.57 0.86 -1.79
C ILE A 78 -9.70 2.11 -1.78
N SER A 79 -8.66 2.10 -2.62
CA SER A 79 -7.79 3.24 -2.90
C SER A 79 -7.64 3.39 -4.43
N PRO A 80 -8.28 4.41 -5.04
CA PRO A 80 -8.22 4.61 -6.48
C PRO A 80 -6.86 5.14 -6.92
N THR A 81 -6.44 4.78 -8.14
CA THR A 81 -5.28 5.40 -8.77
C THR A 81 -5.61 6.82 -9.23
N LEU A 82 -4.66 7.74 -9.04
CA LEU A 82 -4.76 9.16 -9.39
C LEU A 82 -3.88 9.54 -10.58
N LYS A 83 -3.05 8.58 -11.04
CA LYS A 83 -2.19 8.71 -12.21
C LYS A 83 -2.51 7.61 -13.21
N PRO A 84 -2.20 7.81 -14.50
CA PRO A 84 -2.37 6.76 -15.50
C PRO A 84 -1.39 5.60 -15.24
N VAL A 85 -1.78 4.40 -15.62
CA VAL A 85 -0.95 3.18 -15.61
C VAL A 85 -0.94 2.61 -17.02
N LYS A 86 0.21 2.18 -17.53
CA LYS A 86 0.36 1.66 -18.88
C LYS A 86 0.34 0.14 -18.91
N LYS A 87 -0.07 -0.42 -20.04
CA LYS A 87 0.05 -1.85 -20.29
C LYS A 87 1.50 -2.31 -20.11
N GLY A 88 1.67 -3.38 -19.34
CA GLY A 88 2.98 -3.94 -19.04
C GLY A 88 3.69 -3.32 -17.84
N ASP A 89 3.15 -2.26 -17.24
CA ASP A 89 3.72 -1.69 -16.02
C ASP A 89 3.64 -2.67 -14.86
N ARG A 90 4.74 -2.75 -14.10
CA ARG A 90 4.86 -3.56 -12.89
C ARG A 90 4.29 -2.78 -11.71
N ILE A 91 3.16 -3.23 -11.21
CA ILE A 91 2.46 -2.58 -10.11
C ILE A 91 2.70 -3.34 -8.82
N VAL A 92 2.96 -2.59 -7.75
CA VAL A 92 3.06 -3.11 -6.39
C VAL A 92 1.99 -2.44 -5.53
N ILE A 93 1.14 -3.24 -4.90
CA ILE A 93 0.30 -2.77 -3.79
C ILE A 93 1.07 -3.09 -2.52
N ALA A 94 1.44 -2.06 -1.74
CA ALA A 94 2.10 -2.20 -0.45
C ALA A 94 1.23 -1.57 0.63
N PHE A 95 0.97 -2.29 1.73
CA PHE A 95 0.11 -1.80 2.79
C PHE A 95 0.61 -2.22 4.17
N TRP A 96 0.39 -1.35 5.15
CA TRP A 96 0.67 -1.66 6.54
C TRP A 96 -0.60 -2.21 7.20
N ALA A 97 -0.45 -3.31 7.93
CA ALA A 97 -1.56 -3.90 8.68
C ALA A 97 -1.07 -4.60 9.93
N ARG A 98 -1.95 -4.69 10.93
CA ARG A 98 -1.86 -5.60 12.07
C ARG A 98 -3.25 -6.07 12.49
N ALA A 99 -3.33 -7.26 13.10
CA ALA A 99 -4.54 -7.79 13.71
C ALA A 99 -4.39 -7.74 15.23
N GLU A 100 -5.03 -6.75 15.88
CA GLU A 100 -4.89 -6.55 17.33
C GLU A 100 -5.66 -7.60 18.13
N LYS A 101 -6.83 -8.02 17.63
CA LYS A 101 -7.66 -9.05 18.24
C LYS A 101 -8.14 -10.01 17.17
N THR A 102 -7.97 -11.28 17.44
CA THR A 102 -8.40 -12.38 16.57
C THR A 102 -9.13 -13.42 17.41
N GLU A 103 -9.95 -14.22 16.78
CA GLU A 103 -10.60 -15.34 17.44
C GLU A 103 -9.53 -16.39 17.81
N ASN A 104 -9.54 -16.84 19.08
CA ASN A 104 -8.65 -17.89 19.59
C ASN A 104 -7.14 -17.62 19.47
N GLY A 105 -6.72 -16.35 19.37
CA GLY A 105 -5.31 -15.98 19.24
C GLY A 105 -4.65 -16.39 17.91
N ALA A 106 -5.43 -16.80 16.92
CA ALA A 106 -4.94 -17.05 15.56
C ALA A 106 -4.45 -15.77 14.89
N SER A 107 -3.71 -15.89 13.78
CA SER A 107 -3.42 -14.75 12.91
C SER A 107 -4.72 -14.17 12.36
N GLY A 108 -4.75 -12.84 12.19
CA GLY A 108 -5.80 -12.20 11.42
C GLY A 108 -5.68 -12.55 9.94
N ARG A 109 -6.72 -12.23 9.16
CA ARG A 109 -6.72 -12.54 7.73
C ARG A 109 -7.39 -11.42 6.92
N ILE A 110 -6.72 -11.04 5.84
CA ILE A 110 -7.31 -10.29 4.72
C ILE A 110 -7.56 -11.30 3.61
N GLY A 111 -8.83 -11.56 3.32
CA GLY A 111 -9.25 -12.63 2.40
C GLY A 111 -8.78 -12.41 0.97
N ARG A 112 -8.69 -11.13 0.58
CA ARG A 112 -8.19 -10.74 -0.75
C ARG A 112 -7.68 -9.31 -0.73
N VAL A 113 -6.49 -9.11 -1.26
CA VAL A 113 -5.99 -7.82 -1.73
C VAL A 113 -5.86 -7.95 -3.24
N GLN A 114 -6.39 -6.98 -3.98
CA GLN A 114 -6.37 -7.05 -5.44
C GLN A 114 -6.14 -5.67 -6.07
N LEU A 115 -5.57 -5.69 -7.27
CA LEU A 115 -5.72 -4.60 -8.22
C LEU A 115 -6.93 -4.94 -9.09
N GLU A 116 -7.89 -4.03 -9.14
CA GLU A 116 -9.12 -4.21 -9.90
C GLU A 116 -9.39 -3.04 -10.84
N ALA A 117 -9.94 -3.35 -12.01
CA ALA A 117 -10.45 -2.33 -12.93
C ALA A 117 -11.88 -1.93 -12.56
N THR A 118 -12.23 -0.67 -12.85
CA THR A 118 -13.55 -0.07 -12.64
C THR A 118 -13.98 0.66 -13.93
N PRO A 119 -15.27 0.97 -14.20
CA PRO A 119 -16.45 0.75 -13.34
C PRO A 119 -16.98 -0.69 -13.30
N VAL A 120 -16.63 -1.51 -14.29
CA VAL A 120 -16.96 -2.94 -14.24
C VAL A 120 -15.84 -3.65 -13.51
N ILE A 121 -16.14 -4.11 -12.30
CA ILE A 121 -15.15 -4.74 -11.42
C ILE A 121 -14.56 -5.97 -12.11
N ARG A 122 -13.26 -5.94 -12.35
CA ARG A 122 -12.49 -7.04 -12.91
C ARG A 122 -11.13 -7.11 -12.24
N THR A 123 -10.85 -8.21 -11.57
CA THR A 123 -9.57 -8.46 -10.93
C THR A 123 -8.46 -8.60 -11.98
N ILE A 124 -7.35 -7.92 -11.77
CA ILE A 124 -6.14 -8.00 -12.60
C ILE A 124 -5.16 -8.98 -11.97
N PHE A 125 -4.87 -8.80 -10.68
CA PHE A 125 -4.13 -9.76 -9.86
C PHE A 125 -4.57 -9.65 -8.40
N GLU A 126 -4.42 -10.73 -7.64
CA GLU A 126 -4.89 -10.81 -6.25
C GLU A 126 -4.07 -11.76 -5.39
N GLN A 127 -4.14 -11.57 -4.08
CA GLN A 127 -3.57 -12.46 -3.06
C GLN A 127 -4.27 -12.29 -1.72
N ALA A 128 -4.37 -13.37 -0.93
CA ALA A 128 -4.77 -13.33 0.47
C ALA A 128 -3.55 -13.19 1.39
N PHE A 129 -3.75 -12.62 2.59
CA PHE A 129 -2.69 -12.41 3.56
C PHE A 129 -3.12 -12.81 4.96
N ASP A 130 -2.24 -13.51 5.68
CA ASP A 130 -2.35 -13.71 7.12
C ASP A 130 -1.66 -12.54 7.81
N ILE A 131 -2.36 -11.93 8.79
CA ILE A 131 -1.97 -10.68 9.43
C ILE A 131 -1.59 -10.95 10.87
N GLY A 132 -0.34 -10.65 11.23
CA GLY A 132 0.17 -10.80 12.59
C GLY A 132 -0.30 -9.67 13.53
N PRO A 133 0.02 -9.78 14.84
CA PRO A 133 -0.34 -8.78 15.85
C PRO A 133 0.49 -7.49 15.76
N ASP A 134 1.66 -7.56 15.16
CA ASP A 134 2.58 -6.44 15.02
C ASP A 134 2.42 -5.75 13.68
N TRP A 135 2.72 -4.44 13.63
CA TRP A 135 2.77 -3.70 12.38
C TRP A 135 3.77 -4.31 11.40
N LYS A 136 3.28 -4.67 10.23
CA LYS A 136 4.08 -5.18 9.13
C LYS A 136 3.61 -4.60 7.81
N MET A 137 4.55 -4.36 6.91
CA MET A 137 4.26 -4.03 5.53
C MET A 137 4.14 -5.30 4.70
N TYR A 138 2.99 -5.47 4.06
CA TYR A 138 2.67 -6.56 3.13
C TYR A 138 2.74 -6.03 1.71
N GLN A 139 3.04 -6.90 0.75
CA GLN A 139 3.16 -6.51 -0.66
C GLN A 139 2.53 -7.55 -1.57
N LEU A 140 1.82 -7.06 -2.57
CA LEU A 140 1.29 -7.81 -3.69
C LEU A 140 1.84 -7.20 -4.98
N LYS A 141 2.31 -8.04 -5.91
CA LYS A 141 2.93 -7.62 -7.17
C LYS A 141 2.19 -8.21 -8.35
N GLY A 142 2.07 -7.43 -9.42
CA GLY A 142 1.49 -7.89 -10.68
C GLY A 142 1.82 -6.94 -11.82
N VAL A 143 1.21 -7.19 -12.98
CA VAL A 143 1.44 -6.44 -14.21
C VAL A 143 0.10 -5.94 -14.73
N ALA A 144 0.06 -4.69 -15.16
CA ALA A 144 -1.11 -4.10 -15.80
C ALA A 144 -1.31 -4.74 -17.20
N ASP A 145 -2.52 -5.23 -17.48
CA ASP A 145 -2.85 -5.96 -18.69
C ASP A 145 -3.24 -5.05 -19.88
N ARG A 146 -3.53 -3.77 -19.61
CA ARG A 146 -3.82 -2.73 -20.60
C ARG A 146 -3.49 -1.34 -20.04
N ASP A 147 -3.70 -0.30 -20.86
CA ASP A 147 -3.64 1.09 -20.41
C ASP A 147 -4.86 1.43 -19.55
N TYR A 148 -4.64 2.21 -18.50
CA TYR A 148 -5.67 2.70 -17.57
C TYR A 148 -5.50 4.20 -17.34
N LYS A 149 -6.62 4.91 -17.32
CA LYS A 149 -6.67 6.32 -16.94
C LYS A 149 -6.73 6.45 -15.40
N PRO A 150 -6.44 7.64 -14.84
CA PRO A 150 -6.70 7.92 -13.43
C PRO A 150 -8.14 7.53 -13.03
N GLY A 151 -8.28 6.81 -11.92
CA GLY A 151 -9.57 6.34 -11.41
C GLY A 151 -10.12 5.07 -12.06
N GLU A 152 -9.47 4.52 -13.09
CA GLU A 152 -9.91 3.26 -13.71
C GLU A 152 -9.33 2.02 -13.00
N LEU A 153 -8.46 2.19 -12.00
CA LEU A 153 -7.93 1.13 -11.16
C LEU A 153 -8.14 1.45 -9.67
N ASN A 154 -8.43 0.42 -8.89
CA ASN A 154 -8.44 0.46 -7.43
C ASN A 154 -7.50 -0.60 -6.85
N ALA A 155 -6.75 -0.25 -5.81
CA ALA A 155 -6.32 -1.25 -4.85
C ALA A 155 -7.48 -1.52 -3.89
N ALA A 156 -8.01 -2.74 -3.90
CA ALA A 156 -9.11 -3.17 -3.05
C ALA A 156 -8.63 -4.21 -2.02
N LEU A 157 -8.97 -3.98 -0.74
CA LEU A 157 -8.69 -4.89 0.36
C LEU A 157 -10.03 -5.39 0.91
N HIS A 158 -10.31 -6.69 0.76
CA HIS A 158 -11.51 -7.35 1.26
C HIS A 158 -11.23 -7.98 2.62
N LEU A 159 -11.89 -7.51 3.67
CA LEU A 159 -11.43 -7.64 5.04
C LEU A 159 -12.22 -8.63 5.89
N ASP A 160 -13.48 -8.97 5.50
CA ASP A 160 -14.43 -9.68 6.38
C ASP A 160 -14.26 -11.21 6.39
N SER A 161 -13.02 -11.70 6.24
CA SER A 161 -12.73 -13.15 6.17
C SER A 161 -12.59 -13.84 7.51
N ALA A 162 -12.49 -13.08 8.61
CA ALA A 162 -12.37 -13.62 9.97
C ALA A 162 -12.92 -12.64 10.99
N LYS A 163 -13.34 -13.14 12.15
CA LYS A 163 -13.68 -12.30 13.30
C LYS A 163 -12.41 -11.75 13.93
N GLN A 164 -12.22 -10.43 13.78
CA GLN A 164 -10.97 -9.77 14.12
C GLN A 164 -11.14 -8.26 14.28
N VAL A 165 -10.15 -7.62 14.90
CA VAL A 165 -9.95 -6.16 14.85
C VAL A 165 -8.68 -5.90 14.07
N LEU A 166 -8.83 -5.31 12.87
CA LEU A 166 -7.71 -4.91 12.02
C LEU A 166 -7.42 -3.42 12.20
N ASP A 167 -6.14 -3.08 12.28
CA ASP A 167 -5.62 -1.75 12.03
C ASP A 167 -4.94 -1.75 10.66
N LEU A 168 -5.40 -0.87 9.77
CA LEU A 168 -4.79 -0.60 8.48
C LEU A 168 -4.03 0.72 8.55
N GLY A 169 -2.78 0.70 8.16
CA GLY A 169 -1.97 1.88 7.89
C GLY A 169 -2.10 2.33 6.44
N PRO A 170 -1.09 3.06 5.93
CA PRO A 170 -1.06 3.51 4.54
C PRO A 170 -1.17 2.35 3.55
N VAL A 171 -1.85 2.61 2.43
CA VAL A 171 -1.94 1.71 1.27
C VAL A 171 -1.33 2.42 0.07
N PHE A 172 -0.23 1.90 -0.44
CA PHE A 172 0.48 2.43 -1.60
C PHE A 172 0.15 1.60 -2.83
N VAL A 173 -0.09 2.26 -3.94
CA VAL A 173 -0.02 1.67 -5.28
C VAL A 173 1.19 2.28 -5.97
N LEU A 174 2.18 1.46 -6.28
CA LEU A 174 3.46 1.88 -6.83
C LEU A 174 3.59 1.36 -8.26
N ASP A 175 3.90 2.24 -9.18
CA ASP A 175 4.19 1.92 -10.57
C ASP A 175 5.70 1.94 -10.81
N TYR A 176 6.25 0.80 -11.21
CA TYR A 176 7.67 0.62 -11.53
C TYR A 176 7.95 0.66 -13.04
N GLY A 177 6.96 1.03 -13.85
CA GLY A 177 7.08 1.00 -15.30
C GLY A 177 7.24 -0.41 -15.87
N THR A 178 7.41 -0.49 -17.18
CA THR A 178 7.66 -1.76 -17.89
C THR A 178 9.05 -2.31 -17.57
N ALA A 179 9.22 -3.64 -17.63
CA ALA A 179 10.54 -4.27 -17.49
C ALA A 179 11.43 -3.83 -18.66
N GLY A 180 12.55 -3.15 -18.35
CA GLY A 180 13.54 -2.73 -19.34
C GLY A 180 13.60 -1.24 -19.67
N GLN A 181 12.89 -0.40 -18.89
CA GLN A 181 13.10 1.06 -18.90
C GLN A 181 13.84 1.51 -17.66
#